data_306a30bc713656c2921b92205edf7292
#
_entry.id   306a30bc713656c2921b92205edf7292
#
_cell.length_a   1.000
_cell.length_b   1.000
_cell.length_c   1.000
_cell.angle_alpha   90.00
_cell.angle_beta   90.00
_cell.angle_gamma   90.00
#
_symmetry.space_group_name_H-M   'P 1'
#
loop_
_entity.id
_entity.type
_entity.pdbx_description
1 polymer ?
#
loop_
_entity_poly.entity_id
_entity_poly.type
_entity_poly.pdbx_seq_one_letter_code
_entity_poly.pdbx_strand_id
1 'polypeptide(L)'
;MSFFCFFPGLFRSVAQDVDAMRREQRTSADQRIIPLMIVQSNNDCTVNAAAAEHLRDAWLDRYGIAAAAFENDDCTAEGVRCTRRRYGAPGRSLVETVFYDGASGGFTGSGAHYWVGDGSGEFANPTGPSASQLFWDFFAHHGLDAPPAAPSP
;
A
#
# COMPACT_ATOMS: atom_id res chain seq x y z
N MET A 1 -15.79 8.32 -22.52
CA MET A 1 -16.42 9.13 -21.45
C MET A 1 -15.56 8.95 -20.21
N SER A 2 -14.69 9.91 -19.90
CA SER A 2 -13.88 9.85 -18.68
C SER A 2 -14.78 10.20 -17.49
N PHE A 3 -15.17 9.20 -16.73
CA PHE A 3 -15.73 9.44 -15.42
C PHE A 3 -14.60 9.95 -14.50
N PHE A 4 -14.67 11.19 -14.10
CA PHE A 4 -13.78 11.76 -13.13
C PHE A 4 -13.99 11.07 -11.79
N CYS A 5 -13.00 10.30 -11.37
CA CYS A 5 -12.88 9.82 -10.00
C CYS A 5 -12.55 11.03 -9.11
N PHE A 6 -13.56 11.77 -8.69
CA PHE A 6 -13.33 13.02 -7.98
C PHE A 6 -14.04 13.01 -6.63
N PHE A 7 -13.28 12.75 -5.56
CA PHE A 7 -13.63 13.23 -4.23
C PHE A 7 -12.55 14.23 -3.79
N PRO A 8 -12.72 15.51 -4.10
CA PRO A 8 -11.84 16.53 -3.54
C PRO A 8 -12.24 16.78 -2.09
N GLY A 9 -11.32 16.68 -1.18
CA GLY A 9 -11.39 17.43 0.05
C GLY A 9 -11.63 16.69 1.35
N LEU A 10 -11.42 15.38 1.44
CA LEU A 10 -11.58 14.64 2.71
C LEU A 10 -10.25 14.16 3.33
N PHE A 11 -9.12 14.48 2.72
CA PHE A 11 -7.84 14.03 3.27
C PHE A 11 -7.28 15.08 4.22
N ARG A 12 -6.91 14.64 5.42
CA ARG A 12 -5.98 15.37 6.27
C ARG A 12 -4.67 15.55 5.51
N SER A 13 -3.86 16.53 5.86
CA SER A 13 -2.49 16.56 5.36
C SER A 13 -1.67 15.41 5.95
N VAL A 14 -0.60 15.00 5.26
CA VAL A 14 0.36 14.01 5.78
C VAL A 14 0.80 14.37 7.20
N ALA A 15 1.12 15.62 7.46
CA ALA A 15 1.49 16.10 8.79
C ALA A 15 0.40 15.87 9.85
N GLN A 16 -0.87 16.10 9.52
CA GLN A 16 -1.99 15.85 10.45
C GLN A 16 -2.16 14.38 10.75
N ASP A 17 -1.97 13.50 9.78
CA ASP A 17 -2.04 12.06 9.99
C ASP A 17 -0.86 11.55 10.80
N VAL A 18 0.35 12.03 10.53
CA VAL A 18 1.55 11.73 11.33
C VAL A 18 1.36 12.16 12.79
N ASP A 19 0.80 13.35 13.03
CA ASP A 19 0.52 13.82 14.39
C ASP A 19 -0.56 12.96 15.09
N ALA A 20 -1.57 12.50 14.35
CA ALA A 20 -2.55 11.57 14.89
C ALA A 20 -1.90 10.23 15.27
N MET A 21 -1.12 9.63 14.38
CA MET A 21 -0.37 8.40 14.66
C MET A 21 0.57 8.53 15.86
N ARG A 22 1.28 9.66 15.97
CA ARG A 22 2.16 9.94 17.12
C ARG A 22 1.39 10.07 18.44
N ARG A 23 0.19 10.64 18.43
CA ARG A 23 -0.68 10.73 19.62
C ARG A 23 -1.14 9.34 20.06
N GLU A 24 -1.65 8.56 19.13
CA GLU A 24 -2.11 7.19 19.43
C GLU A 24 -0.97 6.32 19.97
N GLN A 25 0.20 6.38 19.36
CA GLN A 25 1.34 5.60 19.79
C GLN A 25 1.86 6.00 21.16
N ARG A 26 1.77 7.29 21.57
CA ARG A 26 2.17 7.72 22.92
C ARG A 26 1.31 7.13 24.02
N THR A 27 0.08 6.78 23.71
CA THR A 27 -0.85 6.13 24.66
C THR A 27 -0.71 4.62 24.66
N SER A 28 0.00 4.05 23.69
CA SER A 28 0.27 2.61 23.61
C SER A 28 1.55 2.23 24.37
N ALA A 29 1.51 1.15 25.11
CA ALA A 29 2.70 0.55 25.69
C ALA A 29 3.65 -0.05 24.63
N ASP A 30 3.12 -0.30 23.44
CA ASP A 30 3.86 -0.88 22.32
C ASP A 30 4.38 0.23 21.40
N GLN A 31 5.69 0.37 21.35
CA GLN A 31 6.40 1.35 20.52
C GLN A 31 7.00 0.75 19.25
N ARG A 32 6.62 -0.49 18.91
CA ARG A 32 7.14 -1.15 17.70
C ARG A 32 6.77 -0.38 16.43
N ILE A 33 7.68 -0.40 15.47
CA ILE A 33 7.38 0.06 14.12
C ILE A 33 6.45 -0.97 13.48
N ILE A 34 5.31 -0.50 13.00
CA ILE A 34 4.33 -1.33 12.30
C ILE A 34 4.67 -1.29 10.80
N PRO A 35 5.05 -2.41 10.19
CA PRO A 35 5.27 -2.46 8.76
C PRO A 35 3.96 -2.27 8.00
N LEU A 36 4.04 -1.67 6.82
CA LEU A 36 2.88 -1.36 5.98
C LEU A 36 3.07 -1.94 4.58
N MET A 37 2.07 -2.67 4.11
CA MET A 37 1.94 -3.02 2.70
C MET A 37 0.65 -2.47 2.13
N ILE A 38 0.74 -1.86 0.95
CA ILE A 38 -0.37 -1.30 0.20
C ILE A 38 -0.42 -2.01 -1.15
N VAL A 39 -1.58 -2.57 -1.49
CA VAL A 39 -1.88 -3.10 -2.84
C VAL A 39 -3.04 -2.28 -3.38
N GLN A 40 -2.82 -1.53 -4.46
CA GLN A 40 -3.76 -0.56 -4.96
C GLN A 40 -3.82 -0.57 -6.49
N SER A 41 -5.03 -0.52 -7.04
CA SER A 41 -5.21 -0.29 -8.47
C SER A 41 -5.06 1.19 -8.83
N ASN A 42 -4.29 1.46 -9.89
CA ASN A 42 -4.19 2.80 -10.48
C ASN A 42 -5.53 3.32 -11.03
N ASN A 43 -6.43 2.39 -11.37
CA ASN A 43 -7.72 2.68 -12.00
C ASN A 43 -8.90 2.62 -11.03
N ASP A 44 -8.64 2.44 -9.72
CA ASP A 44 -9.70 2.40 -8.70
C ASP A 44 -10.33 3.77 -8.54
N CYS A 45 -11.63 3.85 -8.83
CA CYS A 45 -12.44 5.06 -8.66
C CYS A 45 -13.23 5.08 -7.36
N THR A 46 -13.27 3.98 -6.63
CA THR A 46 -13.93 3.90 -5.32
C THR A 46 -12.96 4.36 -4.22
N VAL A 47 -11.73 3.84 -4.27
CA VAL A 47 -10.63 4.29 -3.42
C VAL A 47 -9.52 4.79 -4.32
N ASN A 48 -9.40 6.10 -4.44
CA ASN A 48 -8.45 6.73 -5.35
C ASN A 48 -7.00 6.36 -4.98
N ALA A 49 -6.18 6.07 -6.00
CA ALA A 49 -4.76 5.74 -5.81
C ALA A 49 -3.98 6.81 -5.01
N ALA A 50 -4.40 8.08 -5.10
CA ALA A 50 -3.82 9.16 -4.30
C ALA A 50 -3.99 8.94 -2.78
N ALA A 51 -5.03 8.23 -2.34
CA ALA A 51 -5.19 7.89 -0.93
C ALA A 51 -4.13 6.88 -0.46
N ALA A 52 -3.78 5.92 -1.31
CA ALA A 52 -2.71 4.96 -1.05
C ALA A 52 -1.34 5.65 -1.00
N GLU A 53 -1.09 6.60 -1.91
CA GLU A 53 0.13 7.41 -1.90
C GLU A 53 0.23 8.27 -0.63
N HIS A 54 -0.86 8.90 -0.24
CA HIS A 54 -0.93 9.69 0.98
C HIS A 54 -0.65 8.85 2.23
N LEU A 55 -1.23 7.65 2.31
CA LEU A 55 -0.98 6.72 3.42
C LEU A 55 0.49 6.29 3.46
N ARG A 56 1.08 5.97 2.30
CA ARG A 56 2.51 5.69 2.18
C ARG A 56 3.35 6.85 2.75
N ASP A 57 3.09 8.06 2.28
CA ASP A 57 3.88 9.23 2.66
C ASP A 57 3.76 9.53 4.16
N ALA A 58 2.57 9.36 4.74
CA ALA A 58 2.37 9.50 6.18
C ALA A 58 3.17 8.46 6.98
N TRP A 59 3.27 7.23 6.47
CA TRP A 59 4.07 6.16 7.11
C TRP A 59 5.57 6.44 6.99
N LEU A 60 6.04 6.86 5.81
CA LEU A 60 7.44 7.22 5.59
C LEU A 60 7.87 8.37 6.52
N ASP A 61 7.09 9.45 6.58
CA ASP A 61 7.37 10.59 7.46
C ASP A 61 7.30 10.17 8.95
N ARG A 62 6.29 9.38 9.33
CA ARG A 62 6.14 8.93 10.72
C ARG A 62 7.36 8.21 11.25
N TYR A 63 8.01 7.42 10.44
CA TYR A 63 9.14 6.57 10.83
C TYR A 63 10.50 7.07 10.31
N GLY A 64 10.54 8.25 9.69
CA GLY A 64 11.77 8.84 9.16
C GLY A 64 12.39 8.02 8.03
N ILE A 65 11.56 7.33 7.24
CA ILE A 65 12.02 6.51 6.11
C ILE A 65 12.19 7.41 4.89
N ALA A 66 13.28 7.23 4.15
CA ALA A 66 13.52 7.99 2.93
C ALA A 66 12.36 7.82 1.93
N ALA A 67 11.90 8.93 1.33
CA ALA A 67 10.81 8.91 0.36
C ALA A 67 11.18 8.21 -0.95
N ALA A 68 12.49 8.06 -1.25
CA ALA A 68 12.94 7.27 -2.38
C ALA A 68 12.91 5.78 -2.04
N ALA A 69 12.23 4.99 -2.87
CA ALA A 69 12.32 3.54 -2.75
C ALA A 69 13.76 3.07 -3.02
N PHE A 70 14.25 2.12 -2.22
CA PHE A 70 15.55 1.51 -2.48
C PHE A 70 15.48 0.43 -3.56
N GLU A 71 14.29 -0.09 -3.86
CA GLU A 71 14.06 -1.11 -4.87
C GLU A 71 12.71 -0.89 -5.57
N ASN A 72 12.72 -1.08 -6.89
CA ASN A 72 11.53 -1.03 -7.73
C ASN A 72 11.53 -2.26 -8.63
N ASP A 73 10.51 -3.09 -8.50
CA ASP A 73 10.36 -4.32 -9.27
C ASP A 73 9.15 -4.25 -10.19
N ASP A 74 9.30 -4.86 -11.35
CA ASP A 74 8.17 -5.21 -12.20
C ASP A 74 7.51 -6.48 -11.63
N CYS A 75 6.26 -6.36 -11.22
CA CYS A 75 5.43 -7.48 -10.75
C CYS A 75 4.31 -7.83 -11.72
N THR A 76 4.44 -7.42 -13.00
CA THR A 76 3.47 -7.70 -14.04
C THR A 76 3.16 -9.19 -14.13
N ALA A 77 1.89 -9.53 -14.06
CA ALA A 77 1.40 -10.91 -14.14
C ALA A 77 0.14 -10.97 -15.00
N GLU A 78 0.01 -12.00 -15.82
CA GLU A 78 -1.17 -12.26 -16.66
C GLU A 78 -1.62 -11.05 -17.50
N GLY A 79 -0.66 -10.23 -17.96
CA GLY A 79 -0.91 -9.03 -18.76
C GLY A 79 -1.35 -7.79 -17.95
N VAL A 80 -1.50 -7.90 -16.64
CA VAL A 80 -1.75 -6.77 -15.74
C VAL A 80 -0.43 -6.17 -15.33
N ARG A 81 -0.17 -4.93 -15.74
CA ARG A 81 1.04 -4.20 -15.35
C ARG A 81 1.03 -3.92 -13.86
N CYS A 82 2.16 -4.13 -13.25
CA CYS A 82 2.33 -3.98 -11.81
C CYS A 82 3.72 -3.44 -11.49
N THR A 83 3.80 -2.55 -10.52
CA THR A 83 5.07 -2.05 -9.98
C THR A 83 5.06 -2.20 -8.47
N ARG A 84 6.03 -2.93 -7.92
CA ARG A 84 6.29 -3.03 -6.48
C ARG A 84 7.43 -2.10 -6.10
N ARG A 85 7.25 -1.31 -5.06
CA ARG A 85 8.27 -0.43 -4.51
C ARG A 85 8.48 -0.74 -3.04
N ARG A 86 9.75 -0.80 -2.63
CA ARG A 86 10.16 -1.08 -1.26
C ARG A 86 10.88 0.12 -0.66
N TYR A 87 10.52 0.45 0.57
CA TYR A 87 11.07 1.58 1.33
C TYR A 87 11.61 1.09 2.67
N GLY A 88 12.68 1.73 3.14
CA GLY A 88 13.40 1.33 4.35
C GLY A 88 14.86 1.02 4.04
N ALA A 89 15.34 -0.13 4.48
CA ALA A 89 16.71 -0.57 4.21
C ALA A 89 16.71 -1.80 3.28
N PRO A 90 17.74 -1.99 2.44
CA PRO A 90 17.90 -3.19 1.64
C PRO A 90 17.80 -4.47 2.48
N GLY A 91 17.00 -5.43 2.02
CA GLY A 91 16.71 -6.67 2.72
C GLY A 91 15.75 -6.57 3.90
N ARG A 92 15.29 -5.35 4.24
CA ARG A 92 14.30 -5.12 5.30
C ARG A 92 13.43 -3.91 4.98
N SER A 93 12.53 -4.08 4.03
CA SER A 93 11.51 -3.06 3.75
C SER A 93 10.57 -2.89 4.94
N LEU A 94 10.26 -1.67 5.30
CA LEU A 94 9.24 -1.35 6.30
C LEU A 94 7.93 -0.91 5.68
N VAL A 95 8.00 -0.36 4.49
CA VAL A 95 6.85 0.02 3.68
C VAL A 95 7.01 -0.58 2.30
N GLU A 96 5.97 -1.21 1.81
CA GLU A 96 5.90 -1.70 0.44
C GLU A 96 4.62 -1.23 -0.23
N THR A 97 4.73 -0.83 -1.48
CA THR A 97 3.57 -0.47 -2.29
C THR A 97 3.55 -1.28 -3.57
N VAL A 98 2.40 -1.80 -3.90
CA VAL A 98 2.12 -2.48 -5.16
C VAL A 98 1.02 -1.72 -5.87
N PHE A 99 1.36 -1.07 -6.98
CA PHE A 99 0.40 -0.40 -7.84
C PHE A 99 0.23 -1.20 -9.13
N TYR A 100 -1.00 -1.52 -9.49
CA TYR A 100 -1.31 -2.28 -10.68
C TYR A 100 -2.37 -1.60 -11.54
N ASP A 101 -2.35 -1.89 -12.84
CA ASP A 101 -3.37 -1.40 -13.78
C ASP A 101 -4.53 -2.40 -13.82
N GLY A 102 -5.48 -2.20 -12.93
CA GLY A 102 -6.67 -3.06 -12.91
C GLY A 102 -7.48 -3.00 -14.20
N ALA A 103 -8.07 -4.12 -14.59
CA ALA A 103 -8.96 -4.16 -15.74
C ALA A 103 -10.20 -3.30 -15.47
N SER A 104 -10.60 -2.53 -16.46
CA SER A 104 -11.90 -1.85 -16.45
C SER A 104 -12.99 -2.92 -16.52
N GLY A 105 -13.87 -2.99 -15.53
CA GLY A 105 -14.98 -3.96 -15.53
C GLY A 105 -15.32 -4.55 -14.18
N GLY A 106 -14.67 -4.13 -13.13
CA GLY A 106 -15.07 -4.44 -11.76
C GLY A 106 -16.35 -3.71 -11.38
N PHE A 107 -16.87 -4.05 -10.24
CA PHE A 107 -18.09 -3.59 -9.61
C PHE A 107 -18.59 -2.21 -10.09
N THR A 108 -19.77 -2.19 -10.73
CA THR A 108 -20.58 -0.99 -11.06
C THR A 108 -19.89 0.15 -11.81
N GLY A 109 -18.97 -0.13 -12.73
CA GLY A 109 -18.34 0.90 -13.55
C GLY A 109 -17.32 1.77 -12.85
N SER A 110 -16.99 1.47 -11.60
CA SER A 110 -15.97 2.16 -10.81
C SER A 110 -14.55 1.65 -11.07
N GLY A 111 -14.34 0.75 -12.03
CA GLY A 111 -13.08 0.22 -12.49
C GLY A 111 -12.13 -0.26 -11.38
N ALA A 112 -11.78 -1.53 -11.41
CA ALA A 112 -10.66 -2.06 -10.65
C ALA A 112 -10.71 -1.99 -9.10
N HIS A 113 -11.90 -1.82 -8.50
CA HIS A 113 -12.07 -1.95 -7.05
C HIS A 113 -12.32 -3.40 -6.67
N TYR A 114 -11.27 -4.22 -6.62
CA TYR A 114 -11.36 -5.65 -6.31
C TYR A 114 -10.04 -6.20 -5.77
N TRP A 115 -10.12 -7.37 -5.17
CA TRP A 115 -8.97 -8.17 -4.78
C TRP A 115 -8.34 -8.81 -6.02
N VAL A 116 -7.09 -8.48 -6.33
CA VAL A 116 -6.42 -8.85 -7.58
C VAL A 116 -5.71 -10.19 -7.47
N GLY A 117 -5.74 -10.98 -8.55
CA GLY A 117 -4.93 -12.18 -8.75
C GLY A 117 -5.39 -13.41 -7.95
N ASP A 118 -6.52 -13.34 -7.27
CA ASP A 118 -6.98 -14.42 -6.40
C ASP A 118 -8.48 -14.63 -6.49
N GLY A 119 -8.88 -15.83 -6.86
CA GLY A 119 -10.26 -16.23 -6.85
C GLY A 119 -11.15 -15.49 -7.85
N SER A 120 -12.45 -15.75 -7.77
CA SER A 120 -13.46 -15.11 -8.60
C SER A 120 -14.67 -14.73 -7.74
N GLY A 121 -15.30 -13.58 -8.04
CA GLY A 121 -16.46 -13.11 -7.30
C GLY A 121 -16.70 -11.64 -7.56
N GLU A 122 -17.68 -11.08 -6.86
CA GLU A 122 -18.10 -9.68 -7.04
C GLU A 122 -16.98 -8.68 -6.74
N PHE A 123 -16.11 -9.01 -5.77
CA PHE A 123 -14.99 -8.17 -5.34
C PHE A 123 -13.63 -8.84 -5.53
N ALA A 124 -13.53 -9.80 -6.46
CA ALA A 124 -12.30 -10.49 -6.77
C ALA A 124 -12.12 -10.62 -8.29
N ASN A 125 -10.87 -10.54 -8.72
CA ASN A 125 -10.48 -10.79 -10.11
C ASN A 125 -9.30 -11.76 -10.12
N PRO A 126 -9.44 -12.94 -10.75
CA PRO A 126 -8.37 -13.93 -10.76
C PRO A 126 -7.15 -13.52 -11.58
N THR A 127 -7.27 -12.47 -12.42
CA THR A 127 -6.21 -12.03 -13.33
C THR A 127 -5.32 -10.98 -12.68
N GLY A 128 -4.01 -11.17 -12.77
CA GLY A 128 -3.00 -10.24 -12.28
C GLY A 128 -2.15 -10.79 -11.14
N PRO A 129 -1.34 -9.95 -10.49
CA PRO A 129 -0.51 -10.39 -9.38
C PRO A 129 -1.37 -10.82 -8.19
N SER A 130 -1.05 -11.96 -7.59
CA SER A 130 -1.79 -12.46 -6.42
C SER A 130 -1.59 -11.54 -5.20
N ALA A 131 -2.64 -10.83 -4.82
CA ALA A 131 -2.61 -9.97 -3.63
C ALA A 131 -2.39 -10.79 -2.36
N SER A 132 -3.01 -11.97 -2.24
CA SER A 132 -2.83 -12.86 -1.09
C SER A 132 -1.38 -13.31 -0.95
N GLN A 133 -0.71 -13.69 -2.04
CA GLN A 133 0.69 -14.10 -2.00
C GLN A 133 1.60 -12.93 -1.65
N LEU A 134 1.35 -11.74 -2.22
CA LEU A 134 2.11 -10.53 -1.91
C LEU A 134 2.03 -10.18 -0.42
N PHE A 135 0.83 -10.21 0.17
CA PHE A 135 0.65 -9.98 1.61
C PHE A 135 1.30 -11.06 2.46
N TRP A 136 1.16 -12.32 2.07
CA TRP A 136 1.78 -13.44 2.78
C TRP A 136 3.30 -13.30 2.82
N ASP A 137 3.92 -13.05 1.66
CA ASP A 137 5.37 -12.86 1.56
C ASP A 137 5.85 -11.68 2.41
N PHE A 138 5.13 -10.57 2.36
CA PHE A 138 5.44 -9.40 3.18
C PHE A 138 5.38 -9.73 4.68
N PHE A 139 4.28 -10.30 5.16
CA PHE A 139 4.12 -10.58 6.58
C PHE A 139 5.04 -11.69 7.08
N ALA A 140 5.42 -12.64 6.24
CA ALA A 140 6.39 -13.68 6.60
C ALA A 140 7.78 -13.08 6.97
N HIS A 141 8.12 -11.92 6.41
CA HIS A 141 9.34 -11.19 6.74
C HIS A 141 9.23 -10.26 7.95
N HIS A 142 8.02 -10.10 8.51
CA HIS A 142 7.71 -9.19 9.61
C HIS A 142 7.09 -9.90 10.82
N GLY A 143 7.55 -11.11 11.13
CA GLY A 143 7.10 -11.86 12.31
C GLY A 143 7.27 -11.06 13.60
N LEU A 144 6.41 -11.35 14.58
CA LEU A 144 6.41 -10.68 15.89
C LEU A 144 7.75 -10.80 16.63
N ASP A 145 8.52 -11.84 16.35
CA ASP A 145 9.84 -12.11 16.93
C ASP A 145 10.99 -11.41 16.20
N ALA A 146 10.70 -10.70 15.11
CA ALA A 146 11.72 -9.92 14.43
C ALA A 146 12.20 -8.77 15.35
N PRO A 147 13.52 -8.60 15.55
CA PRO A 147 14.01 -7.51 16.38
C PRO A 147 13.53 -6.17 15.83
N PRO A 148 13.18 -5.19 16.68
CA PRO A 148 12.74 -3.88 16.22
C PRO A 148 13.81 -3.26 15.33
N ALA A 149 13.38 -2.55 14.28
CA ALA A 149 14.29 -1.80 13.44
C ALA A 149 15.06 -0.80 14.31
N ALA A 150 16.39 -0.80 14.22
CA ALA A 150 17.17 0.23 14.89
C ALA A 150 16.73 1.61 14.37
N PRO A 151 16.55 2.61 15.25
CA PRO A 151 16.27 3.97 14.81
C PRO A 151 17.39 4.42 13.87
N SER A 152 17.04 5.00 12.74
CA SER A 152 18.00 5.65 11.86
C SER A 152 18.69 6.78 12.62
N PRO A 153 20.01 6.97 12.47
CA PRO A 153 20.76 8.03 13.14
C PRO A 153 20.32 9.43 12.73
#